data_85c99c4e688411c865077d85dc28f1ad
#
_entry.id   85c99c4e688411c865077d85dc28f1ad
#
_cell.length_a   1.000
_cell.length_b   1.000
_cell.length_c   1.000
_cell.angle_alpha   90.00
_cell.angle_beta   90.00
_cell.angle_gamma   90.00
#
_symmetry.space_group_name_H-M   'P 1'
#
loop_
_entity.id
_entity.type
_entity.pdbx_description
1 polymer ?
#
loop_
_entity_poly.entity_id
_entity_poly.type
_entity_poly.pdbx_seq_one_letter_code
_entity_poly.pdbx_strand_id
1 'polypeptide(L)'
;MPTPPDAAPRQLADDVHVFDAAFSVGGLDLGGRMTVLRLPDGGLWVHSPVAFTPERRAAVEALGPVRFLVAPNLFHHLNLPDWSAAFPDARVVAPAGLRAKRPALRIDQELDDTPDPAWAPVLDQMHIRGMPRVNEFLFFHRPSRTLLVTDLAFHFHHADSWALRLYLKANRAWKRLAPTVLERLLMKDKEATRASIQRALKWDVERVVVCHGQVLEHGGQKALHDAFAWL
;
A
#
# COMPACT_ATOMS: atom_id res chain seq x y z
N MET A 1 22.17 1.72 -8.09
CA MET A 1 21.66 2.34 -9.33
C MET A 1 20.86 3.55 -8.92
N PRO A 2 21.01 4.69 -9.57
CA PRO A 2 20.13 5.82 -9.32
C PRO A 2 18.71 5.37 -9.62
N THR A 3 17.77 5.77 -8.76
CA THR A 3 16.33 5.55 -8.94
C THR A 3 15.95 6.02 -10.35
N PRO A 4 15.23 5.22 -11.16
CA PRO A 4 14.80 5.68 -12.48
C PRO A 4 14.02 6.99 -12.34
N PRO A 5 13.96 7.84 -13.39
CA PRO A 5 13.32 9.14 -13.31
C PRO A 5 11.90 8.94 -12.77
N ASP A 6 11.63 9.63 -11.67
CA ASP A 6 10.52 9.45 -10.72
C ASP A 6 9.09 9.54 -11.28
N ALA A 7 8.92 9.65 -12.60
CA ALA A 7 7.62 9.92 -13.21
C ALA A 7 7.03 8.75 -13.99
N ALA A 8 7.83 7.79 -14.46
CA ALA A 8 7.32 6.72 -15.32
C ALA A 8 6.75 5.56 -14.49
N PRO A 9 5.53 5.09 -14.80
CA PRO A 9 4.97 3.91 -14.16
C PRO A 9 5.73 2.65 -14.58
N ARG A 10 5.91 1.73 -13.64
CA ARG A 10 6.31 0.35 -13.93
C ARG A 10 5.06 -0.52 -13.96
N GLN A 11 4.79 -1.15 -15.09
CA GLN A 11 3.68 -2.09 -15.21
C GLN A 11 4.06 -3.43 -14.59
N LEU A 12 3.19 -3.96 -13.72
CA LEU A 12 3.35 -5.27 -13.06
C LEU A 12 2.40 -6.32 -13.64
N ALA A 13 1.25 -5.89 -14.14
CA ALA A 13 0.26 -6.69 -14.86
C ALA A 13 -0.57 -5.73 -15.73
N ASP A 14 -1.46 -6.25 -16.57
CA ASP A 14 -2.22 -5.46 -17.55
C ASP A 14 -2.93 -4.24 -16.91
N ASP A 15 -3.49 -4.42 -15.72
CA ASP A 15 -4.24 -3.39 -15.00
C ASP A 15 -3.54 -2.89 -13.73
N VAL A 16 -2.26 -3.24 -13.52
CA VAL A 16 -1.51 -2.92 -12.30
C VAL A 16 -0.23 -2.17 -12.64
N HIS A 17 -0.17 -0.91 -12.21
CA HIS A 17 0.99 -0.04 -12.38
C HIS A 17 1.47 0.48 -11.03
N VAL A 18 2.78 0.67 -10.88
CA VAL A 18 3.36 1.26 -9.67
C VAL A 18 4.25 2.45 -10.02
N PHE A 19 4.27 3.43 -9.12
CA PHE A 19 5.12 4.60 -9.15
C PHE A 19 5.95 4.61 -7.89
N ASP A 20 7.26 4.51 -8.05
CA ASP A 20 8.19 4.59 -6.93
C ASP A 20 8.59 6.06 -6.68
N ALA A 21 8.81 6.44 -5.42
CA ALA A 21 9.23 7.77 -5.01
C ALA A 21 10.18 7.71 -3.81
N ALA A 22 11.01 8.71 -3.66
CA ALA A 22 11.82 8.87 -2.46
C ALA A 22 10.91 9.16 -1.26
N PHE A 23 11.18 8.48 -0.14
CA PHE A 23 10.54 8.73 1.13
C PHE A 23 11.46 8.29 2.28
N SER A 24 11.68 9.19 3.23
CA SER A 24 12.59 8.93 4.36
C SER A 24 11.89 9.25 5.68
N VAL A 25 12.12 8.40 6.69
CA VAL A 25 11.62 8.59 8.06
C VAL A 25 12.78 8.35 9.04
N GLY A 26 13.00 9.30 9.96
CA GLY A 26 14.03 9.18 10.98
C GLY A 26 15.45 8.95 10.41
N GLY A 27 15.74 9.49 9.22
CA GLY A 27 17.03 9.31 8.53
C GLY A 27 17.18 7.96 7.80
N LEU A 28 16.14 7.12 7.80
CA LEU A 28 16.11 5.89 7.01
C LEU A 28 15.37 6.12 5.70
N ASP A 29 16.02 5.82 4.59
CA ASP A 29 15.42 5.90 3.26
C ASP A 29 14.65 4.62 2.97
N LEU A 30 13.34 4.69 3.16
CA LEU A 30 12.41 3.55 2.99
C LEU A 30 11.85 3.47 1.57
N GLY A 31 11.97 4.56 0.79
CA GLY A 31 11.20 4.71 -0.44
C GLY A 31 9.70 4.73 -0.18
N GLY A 32 8.94 5.10 -1.18
CA GLY A 32 7.47 5.09 -1.16
C GLY A 32 6.94 4.55 -2.48
N ARG A 33 5.78 3.89 -2.44
CA ARG A 33 5.15 3.37 -3.66
C ARG A 33 3.66 3.66 -3.67
N MET A 34 3.22 4.24 -4.79
CA MET A 34 1.84 4.36 -5.18
C MET A 34 1.50 3.22 -6.14
N THR A 35 0.35 2.59 -5.97
CA THR A 35 -0.17 1.61 -6.92
C THR A 35 -1.39 2.17 -7.63
N VAL A 36 -1.44 2.03 -8.93
CA VAL A 36 -2.57 2.43 -9.78
C VAL A 36 -3.17 1.18 -10.41
N LEU A 37 -4.43 0.93 -10.10
CA LEU A 37 -5.21 -0.15 -10.69
C LEU A 37 -6.19 0.44 -11.70
N ARG A 38 -6.32 -0.21 -12.87
CA ARG A 38 -7.38 0.08 -13.82
C ARG A 38 -8.59 -0.79 -13.48
N LEU A 39 -9.71 -0.16 -13.28
CA LEU A 39 -10.99 -0.83 -13.02
C LEU A 39 -11.65 -1.29 -14.33
N PRO A 40 -12.63 -2.22 -14.26
CA PRO A 40 -13.31 -2.72 -15.46
C PRO A 40 -14.00 -1.65 -16.32
N ASP A 41 -14.37 -0.51 -15.73
CA ASP A 41 -14.95 0.65 -16.44
C ASP A 41 -13.89 1.58 -17.05
N GLY A 42 -12.60 1.24 -16.95
CA GLY A 42 -11.46 2.04 -17.41
C GLY A 42 -11.03 3.12 -16.44
N GLY A 43 -11.73 3.34 -15.34
CA GLY A 43 -11.37 4.29 -14.30
C GLY A 43 -10.18 3.83 -13.48
N LEU A 44 -9.43 4.78 -12.91
CA LEU A 44 -8.25 4.47 -12.10
C LEU A 44 -8.57 4.53 -10.61
N TRP A 45 -8.08 3.51 -9.90
CA TRP A 45 -8.07 3.41 -8.46
C TRP A 45 -6.62 3.56 -7.98
N VAL A 46 -6.32 4.67 -7.28
CA VAL A 46 -4.96 5.09 -6.91
C VAL A 46 -4.76 4.85 -5.41
N HIS A 47 -3.87 3.92 -5.08
CA HIS A 47 -3.57 3.49 -3.72
C HIS A 47 -2.29 4.14 -3.21
N SER A 48 -2.36 4.71 -1.99
CA SER A 48 -1.19 5.29 -1.32
C SER A 48 -0.45 6.32 -2.19
N PRO A 49 -1.10 7.43 -2.58
CA PRO A 49 -0.48 8.43 -3.44
C PRO A 49 0.87 8.90 -2.91
N VAL A 50 1.89 8.90 -3.76
CA VAL A 50 3.22 9.45 -3.46
C VAL A 50 3.29 10.96 -3.76
N ALA A 51 4.43 11.62 -3.49
CA ALA A 51 4.60 13.04 -3.74
C ALA A 51 4.10 13.44 -5.13
N PHE A 52 3.25 14.45 -5.18
CA PHE A 52 2.66 14.95 -6.41
C PHE A 52 3.70 15.70 -7.24
N THR A 53 3.75 15.41 -8.54
CA THR A 53 4.46 16.23 -9.53
C THR A 53 3.61 16.31 -10.82
N PRO A 54 3.77 17.38 -11.63
CA PRO A 54 3.07 17.49 -12.91
C PRO A 54 3.33 16.30 -13.84
N GLU A 55 4.54 15.74 -13.82
CA GLU A 55 4.95 14.61 -14.67
C GLU A 55 4.24 13.33 -14.22
N ARG A 56 4.15 13.08 -12.89
CA ARG A 56 3.39 11.94 -12.35
C ARG A 56 1.90 12.07 -12.66
N ARG A 57 1.35 13.29 -12.53
CA ARG A 57 -0.02 13.56 -12.92
C ARG A 57 -0.25 13.15 -14.36
N ALA A 58 0.55 13.67 -15.30
CA ALA A 58 0.43 13.36 -16.72
C ALA A 58 0.57 11.87 -17.01
N ALA A 59 1.52 11.17 -16.32
CA ALA A 59 1.70 9.75 -16.47
C ALA A 59 0.50 8.93 -15.94
N VAL A 60 -0.14 9.36 -14.87
CA VAL A 60 -1.38 8.73 -14.37
C VAL A 60 -2.54 9.02 -15.31
N GLU A 61 -2.73 10.26 -15.76
CA GLU A 61 -3.79 10.63 -16.71
C GLU A 61 -3.69 9.85 -18.02
N ALA A 62 -2.47 9.53 -18.48
CA ALA A 62 -2.24 8.69 -19.66
C ALA A 62 -2.73 7.24 -19.48
N LEU A 63 -2.86 6.75 -18.24
CA LEU A 63 -3.42 5.43 -17.95
C LEU A 63 -4.95 5.43 -17.94
N GLY A 64 -5.61 6.58 -17.70
CA GLY A 64 -7.06 6.71 -17.66
C GLY A 64 -7.56 7.79 -16.71
N PRO A 65 -8.88 7.96 -16.56
CA PRO A 65 -9.47 8.92 -15.64
C PRO A 65 -9.37 8.45 -14.18
N VAL A 66 -8.85 9.29 -13.29
CA VAL A 66 -8.75 8.97 -11.85
C VAL A 66 -10.15 9.03 -11.22
N ARG A 67 -10.61 7.91 -10.70
CA ARG A 67 -11.92 7.76 -10.05
C ARG A 67 -11.81 7.72 -8.53
N PHE A 68 -10.74 7.14 -8.00
CA PHE A 68 -10.55 6.95 -6.56
C PHE A 68 -9.12 7.27 -6.15
N LEU A 69 -8.99 7.99 -5.04
CA LEU A 69 -7.74 8.27 -4.34
C LEU A 69 -7.84 7.64 -2.95
N VAL A 70 -7.02 6.65 -2.66
CA VAL A 70 -7.19 5.79 -1.48
C VAL A 70 -6.02 5.92 -0.51
N ALA A 71 -6.31 6.36 0.71
CA ALA A 71 -5.43 6.17 1.84
C ALA A 71 -5.68 4.77 2.43
N PRO A 72 -4.74 3.83 2.37
CA PRO A 72 -4.95 2.48 2.88
C PRO A 72 -4.91 2.38 4.40
N ASN A 73 -4.35 3.38 5.09
CA ASN A 73 -4.20 3.43 6.53
C ASN A 73 -4.07 4.87 7.06
N LEU A 74 -3.83 5.04 8.37
CA LEU A 74 -3.72 6.36 9.00
C LEU A 74 -2.35 7.04 8.80
N PHE A 75 -1.40 6.44 8.10
CA PHE A 75 -0.08 7.05 7.81
C PHE A 75 0.05 7.45 6.34
N HIS A 76 -0.48 6.66 5.41
CA HIS A 76 -0.37 6.85 3.96
C HIS A 76 -1.41 7.83 3.39
N HIS A 77 -1.44 9.06 3.94
CA HIS A 77 -2.36 10.13 3.54
C HIS A 77 -1.67 11.46 3.22
N LEU A 78 -0.33 11.53 3.37
CA LEU A 78 0.41 12.81 3.36
C LEU A 78 0.27 13.56 2.03
N ASN A 79 0.23 12.83 0.92
CA ASN A 79 0.15 13.40 -0.43
C ASN A 79 -1.29 13.51 -0.96
N LEU A 80 -2.30 13.01 -0.25
CA LEU A 80 -3.69 13.07 -0.68
C LEU A 80 -4.20 14.49 -0.94
N PRO A 81 -3.84 15.54 -0.18
CA PRO A 81 -4.31 16.90 -0.46
C PRO A 81 -3.98 17.36 -1.86
N ASP A 82 -2.73 17.19 -2.31
CA ASP A 82 -2.28 17.64 -3.64
C ASP A 82 -2.94 16.82 -4.75
N TRP A 83 -3.03 15.51 -4.58
CA TRP A 83 -3.72 14.63 -5.53
C TRP A 83 -5.22 14.93 -5.59
N SER A 84 -5.89 15.17 -4.47
CA SER A 84 -7.32 15.49 -4.46
C SER A 84 -7.63 16.87 -5.05
N ALA A 85 -6.71 17.82 -4.92
CA ALA A 85 -6.82 19.12 -5.59
C ALA A 85 -6.62 19.01 -7.11
N ALA A 86 -5.69 18.13 -7.55
CA ALA A 86 -5.44 17.89 -8.97
C ALA A 86 -6.55 17.09 -9.67
N PHE A 87 -7.28 16.25 -8.91
CA PHE A 87 -8.37 15.40 -9.39
C PHE A 87 -9.64 15.63 -8.55
N PRO A 88 -10.32 16.79 -8.70
CA PRO A 88 -11.45 17.17 -7.85
C PRO A 88 -12.65 16.22 -7.99
N ASP A 89 -12.81 15.56 -9.12
CA ASP A 89 -13.90 14.61 -9.38
C ASP A 89 -13.62 13.21 -8.82
N ALA A 90 -12.37 12.92 -8.45
CA ALA A 90 -12.02 11.65 -7.84
C ALA A 90 -12.53 11.58 -6.40
N ARG A 91 -13.13 10.43 -6.03
CA ARG A 91 -13.56 10.16 -4.65
C ARG A 91 -12.33 9.85 -3.78
N VAL A 92 -12.22 10.56 -2.66
CA VAL A 92 -11.19 10.29 -1.64
C VAL A 92 -11.72 9.28 -0.65
N VAL A 93 -11.03 8.14 -0.56
CA VAL A 93 -11.43 7.00 0.28
C VAL A 93 -10.35 6.76 1.34
N ALA A 94 -10.74 6.56 2.59
CA ALA A 94 -9.80 6.46 3.69
C ALA A 94 -10.36 5.60 4.85
N PRO A 95 -9.53 5.06 5.73
CA PRO A 95 -10.01 4.35 6.91
C PRO A 95 -10.67 5.29 7.92
N ALA A 96 -11.55 4.75 8.73
CA ALA A 96 -12.12 5.42 9.87
C ALA A 96 -11.04 6.04 10.76
N GLY A 97 -11.30 7.24 11.28
CA GLY A 97 -10.35 8.00 12.09
C GLY A 97 -9.45 8.96 11.31
N LEU A 98 -9.28 8.80 9.99
CA LEU A 98 -8.48 9.75 9.22
C LEU A 98 -9.15 11.12 9.15
N ARG A 99 -10.48 11.20 9.09
CA ARG A 99 -11.24 12.46 9.13
C ARG A 99 -10.96 13.26 10.41
N ALA A 100 -10.91 12.59 11.55
CA ALA A 100 -10.57 13.23 12.83
C ALA A 100 -9.10 13.67 12.89
N LYS A 101 -8.18 12.86 12.33
CA LYS A 101 -6.74 13.16 12.27
C LYS A 101 -6.42 14.32 11.32
N ARG A 102 -7.16 14.47 10.23
CA ARG A 102 -6.94 15.47 9.16
C ARG A 102 -8.26 16.16 8.78
N PRO A 103 -8.79 17.04 9.65
CA PRO A 103 -10.12 17.67 9.44
C PRO A 103 -10.23 18.48 8.15
N ALA A 104 -9.11 19.03 7.66
CA ALA A 104 -9.07 19.80 6.41
C ALA A 104 -9.03 18.94 5.15
N LEU A 105 -8.78 17.61 5.26
CA LEU A 105 -8.76 16.71 4.13
C LEU A 105 -10.19 16.29 3.75
N ARG A 106 -10.55 16.50 2.48
CA ARG A 106 -11.78 15.92 1.94
C ARG A 106 -11.70 14.40 1.99
N ILE A 107 -12.66 13.75 2.63
CA ILE A 107 -12.83 12.31 2.64
C ILE A 107 -14.29 12.05 2.27
N ASP A 108 -14.50 11.43 1.12
CA ASP A 108 -15.85 11.22 0.57
C ASP A 108 -16.45 9.90 1.07
N GLN A 109 -15.56 8.90 1.37
CA GLN A 109 -15.98 7.56 1.80
C GLN A 109 -15.01 6.99 2.83
N GLU A 110 -15.53 6.30 3.82
CA GLU A 110 -14.75 5.49 4.74
C GLU A 110 -14.66 4.05 4.25
N LEU A 111 -13.46 3.45 4.42
CA LEU A 111 -13.22 2.03 4.16
C LEU A 111 -13.88 1.18 5.25
N ASP A 112 -14.48 0.09 4.84
CA ASP A 112 -14.94 -1.00 5.70
C ASP A 112 -14.53 -2.37 5.12
N ASP A 113 -15.01 -3.49 5.68
CA ASP A 113 -14.67 -4.83 5.18
C ASP A 113 -15.42 -5.17 3.86
N THR A 114 -16.38 -4.33 3.42
CA THR A 114 -17.14 -4.53 2.20
C THR A 114 -16.58 -3.71 1.05
N PRO A 115 -16.08 -4.31 -0.04
CA PRO A 115 -15.62 -3.55 -1.19
C PRO A 115 -16.74 -2.71 -1.82
N ASP A 116 -16.44 -1.47 -2.18
CA ASP A 116 -17.37 -0.64 -2.94
C ASP A 116 -17.71 -1.34 -4.28
N PRO A 117 -18.96 -1.32 -4.72
CA PRO A 117 -19.42 -1.94 -5.98
C PRO A 117 -18.58 -1.55 -7.21
N ALA A 118 -17.96 -0.37 -7.21
CA ALA A 118 -17.14 0.10 -8.33
C ALA A 118 -15.87 -0.72 -8.52
N TRP A 119 -15.27 -1.27 -7.44
CA TRP A 119 -14.07 -2.11 -7.54
C TRP A 119 -14.27 -3.54 -7.06
N ALA A 120 -15.37 -3.86 -6.39
CA ALA A 120 -15.69 -5.21 -5.94
C ALA A 120 -15.58 -6.30 -7.04
N PRO A 121 -15.83 -6.02 -8.35
CA PRO A 121 -15.65 -7.03 -9.39
C PRO A 121 -14.22 -7.57 -9.52
N VAL A 122 -13.20 -6.80 -9.15
CA VAL A 122 -11.78 -7.16 -9.35
C VAL A 122 -10.94 -7.10 -8.09
N LEU A 123 -11.40 -6.39 -7.04
CA LEU A 123 -10.60 -6.08 -5.85
C LEU A 123 -11.35 -6.51 -4.58
N ASP A 124 -10.76 -7.42 -3.83
CA ASP A 124 -11.16 -7.70 -2.46
C ASP A 124 -10.46 -6.73 -1.51
N GLN A 125 -11.07 -6.44 -0.37
CA GLN A 125 -10.47 -5.63 0.68
C GLN A 125 -10.74 -6.21 2.06
N MET A 126 -9.86 -5.88 3.00
CA MET A 126 -10.00 -6.35 4.36
C MET A 126 -9.28 -5.46 5.35
N HIS A 127 -9.94 -5.12 6.44
CA HIS A 127 -9.33 -4.43 7.56
C HIS A 127 -8.43 -5.36 8.38
N ILE A 128 -7.19 -4.95 8.63
CA ILE A 128 -6.28 -5.59 9.60
C ILE A 128 -6.63 -5.10 10.99
N ARG A 129 -7.30 -5.93 11.74
CA ARG A 129 -7.70 -5.63 13.11
C ARG A 129 -6.51 -5.75 14.08
N GLY A 130 -6.65 -5.15 15.24
CA GLY A 130 -5.62 -5.21 16.30
C GLY A 130 -4.50 -4.18 16.19
N MET A 131 -4.51 -3.32 15.15
CA MET A 131 -3.52 -2.26 14.92
C MET A 131 -4.17 -0.86 14.87
N PRO A 132 -4.81 -0.37 15.94
CA PRO A 132 -5.67 0.83 15.87
C PRO A 132 -4.93 2.11 15.49
N ARG A 133 -3.62 2.20 15.72
CA ARG A 133 -2.83 3.37 15.33
C ARG A 133 -2.48 3.40 13.85
N VAL A 134 -2.40 2.25 13.22
CA VAL A 134 -2.14 2.09 11.78
C VAL A 134 -3.46 2.05 11.03
N ASN A 135 -4.40 1.23 11.49
CA ASN A 135 -5.74 1.04 10.94
C ASN A 135 -5.71 0.70 9.45
N GLU A 136 -4.90 -0.33 9.09
CA GLU A 136 -4.58 -0.67 7.72
C GLU A 136 -5.63 -1.57 7.07
N PHE A 137 -5.88 -1.31 5.80
CA PHE A 137 -6.62 -2.17 4.91
C PHE A 137 -5.69 -2.83 3.90
N LEU A 138 -5.82 -4.13 3.72
CA LEU A 138 -5.23 -4.87 2.61
C LEU A 138 -6.20 -4.88 1.44
N PHE A 139 -5.62 -4.91 0.23
CA PHE A 139 -6.39 -5.04 -1.01
C PHE A 139 -5.80 -6.16 -1.86
N PHE A 140 -6.65 -7.00 -2.40
CA PHE A 140 -6.24 -8.12 -3.24
C PHE A 140 -6.85 -8.01 -4.63
N HIS A 141 -6.02 -7.71 -5.63
CA HIS A 141 -6.41 -7.66 -7.02
C HIS A 141 -6.46 -9.07 -7.59
N ARG A 142 -7.67 -9.62 -7.71
CA ARG A 142 -7.90 -11.02 -8.09
C ARG A 142 -7.33 -11.37 -9.46
N PRO A 143 -7.55 -10.58 -10.55
CA PRO A 143 -7.08 -10.97 -11.88
C PRO A 143 -5.56 -11.19 -11.96
N SER A 144 -4.77 -10.36 -11.28
CA SER A 144 -3.32 -10.47 -11.25
C SER A 144 -2.76 -11.20 -10.02
N ARG A 145 -3.63 -11.67 -9.12
CA ARG A 145 -3.27 -12.34 -7.86
C ARG A 145 -2.29 -11.50 -7.02
N THR A 146 -2.50 -10.17 -7.04
CA THR A 146 -1.60 -9.19 -6.40
C THR A 146 -2.20 -8.66 -5.10
N LEU A 147 -1.48 -8.84 -4.00
CA LEU A 147 -1.79 -8.27 -2.69
C LEU A 147 -1.09 -6.93 -2.52
N LEU A 148 -1.83 -5.89 -2.13
CA LEU A 148 -1.30 -4.58 -1.76
C LEU A 148 -1.17 -4.50 -0.24
N VAL A 149 0.03 -4.20 0.24
CA VAL A 149 0.40 -4.07 1.65
C VAL A 149 1.10 -2.73 1.85
N THR A 150 0.83 -2.06 2.96
CA THR A 150 1.40 -0.75 3.24
C THR A 150 2.41 -0.82 4.38
N ASP A 151 1.96 -0.63 5.63
CA ASP A 151 2.80 -0.62 6.82
C ASP A 151 2.74 -1.94 7.60
N LEU A 152 1.91 -2.88 7.19
CA LEU A 152 1.81 -4.20 7.84
C LEU A 152 3.10 -5.00 7.69
N ALA A 153 3.79 -4.88 6.54
CA ALA A 153 5.06 -5.56 6.27
C ALA A 153 5.88 -4.85 5.19
N PHE A 154 7.18 -5.01 5.25
CA PHE A 154 8.17 -4.49 4.31
C PHE A 154 8.87 -5.62 3.57
N HIS A 155 9.45 -5.31 2.40
CA HIS A 155 10.19 -6.29 1.61
C HIS A 155 11.44 -5.65 1.01
N PHE A 156 12.59 -5.80 1.68
CA PHE A 156 13.87 -5.21 1.26
C PHE A 156 14.87 -6.29 0.91
N HIS A 157 15.21 -6.44 -0.35
CA HIS A 157 16.34 -7.23 -0.84
C HIS A 157 17.57 -6.39 -1.10
N HIS A 158 17.38 -5.08 -1.33
CA HIS A 158 18.42 -4.09 -1.55
C HIS A 158 18.12 -2.84 -0.75
N ALA A 159 19.14 -2.20 -0.23
CA ALA A 159 19.08 -0.89 0.41
C ALA A 159 20.44 -0.20 0.26
N ASP A 160 20.45 1.04 -0.22
CA ASP A 160 21.71 1.80 -0.42
C ASP A 160 22.32 2.21 0.93
N SER A 161 21.49 2.57 1.90
CA SER A 161 21.92 2.94 3.23
C SER A 161 22.37 1.73 4.06
N TRP A 162 23.60 1.77 4.59
CA TRP A 162 24.08 0.77 5.54
C TRP A 162 23.27 0.76 6.83
N ALA A 163 22.78 1.93 7.27
CA ALA A 163 21.98 2.07 8.47
C ALA A 163 20.62 1.35 8.29
N LEU A 164 19.97 1.51 7.13
CA LEU A 164 18.76 0.77 6.82
C LEU A 164 19.02 -0.73 6.77
N ARG A 165 20.12 -1.17 6.12
CA ARG A 165 20.49 -2.61 6.12
C ARG A 165 20.69 -3.17 7.52
N LEU A 166 21.37 -2.42 8.39
CA LEU A 166 21.58 -2.83 9.78
C LEU A 166 20.26 -2.91 10.54
N TYR A 167 19.42 -1.88 10.40
CA TYR A 167 18.08 -1.85 10.99
C TYR A 167 17.24 -3.07 10.57
N LEU A 168 17.17 -3.36 9.27
CA LEU A 168 16.39 -4.48 8.74
C LEU A 168 16.95 -5.85 9.20
N LYS A 169 18.28 -6.01 9.28
CA LYS A 169 18.91 -7.23 9.81
C LYS A 169 18.60 -7.43 11.29
N ALA A 170 18.73 -6.37 12.10
CA ALA A 170 18.39 -6.41 13.53
C ALA A 170 16.92 -6.76 13.76
N ASN A 171 16.03 -6.32 12.86
CA ASN A 171 14.60 -6.60 12.89
C ASN A 171 14.21 -7.94 12.23
N ARG A 172 15.16 -8.72 11.69
CA ARG A 172 14.91 -9.96 10.93
C ARG A 172 13.98 -9.73 9.72
N ALA A 173 14.05 -8.53 9.12
CA ALA A 173 13.26 -8.11 7.96
C ALA A 173 14.10 -7.99 6.67
N TRP A 174 15.40 -8.30 6.73
CA TRP A 174 16.28 -8.25 5.58
C TRP A 174 16.07 -9.46 4.65
N LYS A 175 15.88 -9.19 3.35
CA LYS A 175 15.69 -10.18 2.27
C LYS A 175 14.48 -11.09 2.46
N ARG A 176 13.44 -10.58 3.12
CA ARG A 176 12.17 -11.29 3.29
C ARG A 176 11.03 -10.31 3.51
N LEU A 177 9.81 -10.73 3.21
CA LEU A 177 8.62 -10.02 3.63
C LEU A 177 8.50 -10.15 5.15
N ALA A 178 8.47 -9.05 5.88
CA ALA A 178 8.33 -9.09 7.34
C ALA A 178 7.90 -7.75 7.93
N PRO A 179 7.14 -7.74 9.05
CA PRO A 179 7.03 -6.57 9.91
C PRO A 179 8.33 -6.34 10.68
N THR A 180 8.68 -5.09 10.95
CA THR A 180 9.76 -4.76 11.89
C THR A 180 9.27 -4.80 13.35
N VAL A 181 10.16 -4.53 14.30
CA VAL A 181 9.78 -4.44 15.71
C VAL A 181 8.74 -3.35 15.94
N LEU A 182 8.80 -2.24 15.18
CA LEU A 182 7.84 -1.16 15.33
C LEU A 182 6.42 -1.63 15.00
N GLU A 183 6.20 -2.28 13.85
CA GLU A 183 4.88 -2.78 13.47
C GLU A 183 4.38 -3.83 14.47
N ARG A 184 5.28 -4.70 14.95
CA ARG A 184 4.94 -5.68 16.02
C ARG A 184 4.49 -5.02 17.31
N LEU A 185 5.08 -3.87 17.69
CA LEU A 185 4.67 -3.08 18.87
C LEU A 185 3.34 -2.35 18.64
N LEU A 186 3.02 -2.01 17.39
CA LEU A 186 1.75 -1.40 17.00
C LEU A 186 0.59 -2.41 16.96
N MET A 187 0.88 -3.72 16.93
CA MET A 187 -0.10 -4.80 17.07
C MET A 187 -0.53 -4.91 18.55
N LYS A 188 -1.54 -4.15 18.93
CA LYS A 188 -2.03 -4.09 20.32
C LYS A 188 -2.88 -5.31 20.70
N ASP A 189 -3.64 -5.83 19.73
CA ASP A 189 -4.38 -7.08 19.85
C ASP A 189 -3.85 -8.07 18.82
N LYS A 190 -2.93 -8.93 19.28
CA LYS A 190 -2.28 -9.91 18.42
C LYS A 190 -3.23 -11.01 17.93
N GLU A 191 -4.24 -11.35 18.73
CA GLU A 191 -5.22 -12.36 18.35
C GLU A 191 -6.10 -11.86 17.19
N ALA A 192 -6.61 -10.63 17.29
CA ALA A 192 -7.35 -9.99 16.21
C ALA A 192 -6.49 -9.81 14.95
N THR A 193 -5.20 -9.47 15.10
CA THR A 193 -4.27 -9.37 13.97
C THR A 193 -4.04 -10.74 13.33
N ARG A 194 -3.80 -11.79 14.13
CA ARG A 194 -3.66 -13.18 13.65
C ARG A 194 -4.90 -13.62 12.86
N ALA A 195 -6.10 -13.38 13.41
CA ALA A 195 -7.35 -13.73 12.73
C ALA A 195 -7.49 -13.02 11.38
N SER A 196 -7.08 -11.74 11.29
CA SER A 196 -7.06 -11.00 10.04
C SER A 196 -6.06 -11.58 9.04
N ILE A 197 -4.84 -11.93 9.46
CA ILE A 197 -3.83 -12.57 8.60
C ILE A 197 -4.32 -13.93 8.09
N GLN A 198 -4.95 -14.74 8.95
CA GLN A 198 -5.52 -16.04 8.55
C GLN A 198 -6.62 -15.89 7.49
N ARG A 199 -7.39 -14.80 7.54
CA ARG A 199 -8.36 -14.47 6.48
C ARG A 199 -7.63 -14.10 5.19
N ALA A 200 -6.58 -13.26 5.24
CA ALA A 200 -5.78 -12.87 4.08
C ALA A 200 -5.10 -14.07 3.40
N LEU A 201 -4.66 -15.06 4.18
CA LEU A 201 -4.08 -16.30 3.68
C LEU A 201 -5.05 -17.20 2.90
N LYS A 202 -6.34 -16.88 2.87
CA LYS A 202 -7.32 -17.55 2.00
C LYS A 202 -7.30 -17.03 0.56
N TRP A 203 -6.70 -15.86 0.32
CA TRP A 203 -6.48 -15.34 -1.01
C TRP A 203 -5.31 -16.09 -1.69
N ASP A 204 -5.46 -16.35 -2.96
CA ASP A 204 -4.41 -17.00 -3.77
C ASP A 204 -3.35 -15.98 -4.21
N VAL A 205 -2.52 -15.55 -3.26
CA VAL A 205 -1.56 -14.45 -3.45
C VAL A 205 -0.31 -14.95 -4.17
N GLU A 206 -0.07 -14.46 -5.38
CA GLU A 206 1.17 -14.69 -6.13
C GLU A 206 2.17 -13.56 -5.90
N ARG A 207 1.74 -12.32 -6.09
CA ARG A 207 2.58 -11.12 -5.96
C ARG A 207 2.20 -10.33 -4.71
N VAL A 208 3.19 -9.74 -4.05
CA VAL A 208 2.95 -8.74 -2.99
C VAL A 208 3.60 -7.41 -3.38
N VAL A 209 2.79 -6.38 -3.51
CA VAL A 209 3.24 -5.00 -3.68
C VAL A 209 3.24 -4.34 -2.31
N VAL A 210 4.43 -4.05 -1.81
CA VAL A 210 4.63 -3.28 -0.56
C VAL A 210 4.85 -1.81 -0.89
N CYS A 211 4.42 -0.90 -0.02
CA CYS A 211 4.71 0.53 -0.19
C CYS A 211 6.17 0.87 0.10
N HIS A 212 6.89 0.03 0.86
CA HIS A 212 8.29 0.24 1.24
C HIS A 212 9.14 -0.97 0.87
N GLY A 213 10.21 -0.73 0.08
CA GLY A 213 11.09 -1.78 -0.43
C GLY A 213 10.70 -2.30 -1.82
N GLN A 214 11.09 -3.53 -2.15
CA GLN A 214 10.88 -4.10 -3.47
C GLN A 214 9.59 -4.93 -3.55
N VAL A 215 8.98 -4.95 -4.73
CA VAL A 215 7.85 -5.86 -5.02
C VAL A 215 8.32 -7.30 -4.87
N LEU A 216 7.52 -8.14 -4.24
CA LEU A 216 7.69 -9.59 -4.26
C LEU A 216 6.89 -10.15 -5.44
N GLU A 217 7.58 -10.53 -6.50
CA GLU A 217 6.93 -10.90 -7.77
C GLU A 217 6.26 -12.27 -7.72
N HIS A 218 6.78 -13.22 -6.91
CA HIS A 218 6.32 -14.61 -6.85
C HIS A 218 6.31 -15.15 -5.41
N GLY A 219 5.46 -16.15 -5.17
CA GLY A 219 5.41 -16.85 -3.89
C GLY A 219 4.83 -16.03 -2.74
N GLY A 220 3.96 -15.07 -3.06
CA GLY A 220 3.38 -14.11 -2.11
C GLY A 220 2.65 -14.80 -0.96
N GLN A 221 1.90 -15.87 -1.21
CA GLN A 221 1.19 -16.61 -0.18
C GLN A 221 2.12 -17.21 0.88
N LYS A 222 3.19 -17.88 0.42
CA LYS A 222 4.19 -18.44 1.34
C LYS A 222 4.89 -17.34 2.12
N ALA A 223 5.27 -16.25 1.46
CA ALA A 223 5.94 -15.14 2.10
C ALA A 223 5.05 -14.47 3.16
N LEU A 224 3.75 -14.28 2.88
CA LEU A 224 2.78 -13.75 3.83
C LEU A 224 2.63 -14.69 5.05
N HIS A 225 2.49 -16.00 4.83
CA HIS A 225 2.47 -16.99 5.89
C HIS A 225 3.71 -16.90 6.77
N ASP A 226 4.91 -16.94 6.15
CA ASP A 226 6.19 -16.93 6.88
C ASP A 226 6.43 -15.61 7.65
N ALA A 227 5.95 -14.47 7.10
CA ALA A 227 6.07 -13.16 7.73
C ALA A 227 5.32 -13.07 9.06
N PHE A 228 4.23 -13.83 9.22
CA PHE A 228 3.34 -13.78 10.37
C PHE A 228 3.22 -15.09 11.14
N ALA A 229 4.04 -16.11 10.83
CA ALA A 229 4.08 -17.40 11.55
C ALA A 229 4.40 -17.28 13.05
N TRP A 230 4.91 -16.13 13.48
CA TRP A 230 5.22 -15.83 14.88
C TRP A 230 4.00 -15.30 15.67
N LEU A 231 2.93 -14.88 15.03
CA LEU A 231 1.66 -14.52 15.63
C LEU A 231 0.93 -15.79 16.07
#